data_a5391595ecc395e8837c0e8756ad185c
#
_entry.id   a5391595ecc395e8837c0e8756ad185c
#
_cell.length_a   1.000
_cell.length_b   1.000
_cell.length_c   1.000
_cell.angle_alpha   90.00
_cell.angle_beta   90.00
_cell.angle_gamma   90.00
#
_symmetry.space_group_name_H-M   'P 1'
#
loop_
_entity.id
_entity.type
_entity.pdbx_description
1 polymer ?
#
loop_
_entity_poly.entity_id
_entity_poly.type
_entity_poly.pdbx_seq_one_letter_code
_entity_poly.pdbx_strand_id
1 'polypeptide(L)'
;MHREDQFIPHLIVSDGIAALEFYKNTFGAEVGDNMMAPDGKRLMHGEVLLDGHKLFISDEFADSEGGTCKMPETLGGTCTRIMLMTDDADAVVERAVAGGARVVMPVQDMF
;
A
#
# COMPACT_ATOMS: atom_id res chain seq x y z
N MET A 1 -20.15 -4.91 23.13
CA MET A 1 -19.22 -5.60 22.23
C MET A 1 -17.90 -4.83 22.15
N HIS A 2 -16.83 -5.52 22.33
CA HIS A 2 -15.52 -4.91 22.22
C HIS A 2 -14.98 -5.09 20.80
N ARG A 3 -14.43 -4.02 20.27
CA ARG A 3 -13.69 -4.03 19.00
C ARG A 3 -12.22 -4.07 19.35
N GLU A 4 -11.49 -4.93 18.68
CA GLU A 4 -10.05 -4.95 18.84
C GLU A 4 -9.45 -3.65 18.32
N ASP A 5 -8.58 -3.05 19.10
CA ASP A 5 -7.86 -1.86 18.69
C ASP A 5 -6.81 -2.25 17.66
N GLN A 6 -6.71 -1.45 16.59
CA GLN A 6 -5.78 -1.72 15.50
C GLN A 6 -5.06 -0.45 15.10
N PHE A 7 -3.78 -0.59 14.80
CA PHE A 7 -3.06 0.42 14.05
C PHE A 7 -3.15 0.03 12.58
N ILE A 8 -3.70 0.90 11.75
CA ILE A 8 -3.84 0.63 10.33
C ILE A 8 -3.04 1.67 9.55
N PRO A 9 -1.93 1.28 8.91
CA PRO A 9 -1.20 2.18 8.04
C PRO A 9 -2.09 2.64 6.90
N HIS A 10 -1.98 3.91 6.53
CA HIS A 10 -2.71 4.48 5.41
C HIS A 10 -1.69 5.10 4.46
N LEU A 11 -1.55 4.51 3.29
CA LEU A 11 -0.59 4.95 2.27
C LEU A 11 -1.27 5.85 1.26
N ILE A 12 -0.62 6.97 0.95
CA ILE A 12 -1.04 7.89 -0.10
C ILE A 12 -0.15 7.63 -1.29
N VAL A 13 -0.75 7.33 -2.44
CA VAL A 13 -0.05 6.87 -3.63
C VAL A 13 -0.48 7.65 -4.87
N SER A 14 0.26 7.48 -5.97
CA SER A 14 -0.03 8.18 -7.22
C SER A 14 -1.15 7.52 -8.04
N ASP A 15 -1.41 6.24 -7.81
CA ASP A 15 -2.46 5.48 -8.51
C ASP A 15 -2.96 4.40 -7.58
N GLY A 16 -4.04 4.71 -6.86
CA GLY A 16 -4.59 3.83 -5.84
C GLY A 16 -5.05 2.49 -6.39
N ILE A 17 -5.72 2.48 -7.53
CA ILE A 17 -6.20 1.24 -8.15
C ILE A 17 -5.02 0.35 -8.55
N ALA A 18 -4.00 0.93 -9.17
CA ALA A 18 -2.80 0.17 -9.52
C ALA A 18 -2.09 -0.39 -8.27
N ALA A 19 -2.07 0.38 -7.18
CA ALA A 19 -1.50 -0.08 -5.92
C ALA A 19 -2.26 -1.28 -5.35
N LEU A 20 -3.58 -1.25 -5.37
CA LEU A 20 -4.38 -2.39 -4.92
C LEU A 20 -4.04 -3.65 -5.72
N GLU A 21 -3.94 -3.54 -7.04
CA GLU A 21 -3.56 -4.66 -7.90
C GLU A 21 -2.15 -5.15 -7.60
N PHE A 22 -1.22 -4.23 -7.36
CA PHE A 22 0.16 -4.59 -7.01
C PHE A 22 0.21 -5.42 -5.74
N TYR A 23 -0.47 -4.97 -4.69
CA TYR A 23 -0.49 -5.71 -3.41
C TYR A 23 -1.15 -7.07 -3.55
N LYS A 24 -2.25 -7.14 -4.30
CA LYS A 24 -2.94 -8.40 -4.56
C LYS A 24 -2.02 -9.38 -5.28
N ASN A 25 -1.40 -8.95 -6.37
CA ASN A 25 -0.60 -9.84 -7.22
C ASN A 25 0.74 -10.20 -6.59
N THR A 26 1.34 -9.28 -5.84
CA THR A 26 2.66 -9.47 -5.26
C THR A 26 2.62 -10.28 -3.98
N PHE A 27 1.67 -9.96 -3.10
CA PHE A 27 1.63 -10.53 -1.74
C PHE A 27 0.50 -11.53 -1.54
N GLY A 28 -0.34 -11.73 -2.55
CA GLY A 28 -1.53 -12.57 -2.40
C GLY A 28 -2.57 -11.95 -1.47
N ALA A 29 -2.54 -10.64 -1.32
CA ALA A 29 -3.47 -9.95 -0.44
C ALA A 29 -4.88 -9.94 -1.04
N GLU A 30 -5.86 -9.87 -0.16
CA GLU A 30 -7.25 -9.64 -0.57
C GLU A 30 -7.50 -8.15 -0.68
N VAL A 31 -8.27 -7.74 -1.68
CA VAL A 31 -8.73 -6.37 -1.80
C VAL A 31 -10.11 -6.29 -1.16
N GLY A 32 -10.25 -5.43 -0.16
CA GLY A 32 -11.51 -5.23 0.55
C GLY A 32 -12.36 -4.13 -0.07
N ASP A 33 -13.06 -3.40 0.79
CA ASP A 33 -13.97 -2.36 0.35
C ASP A 33 -13.22 -1.19 -0.29
N ASN A 34 -13.77 -0.67 -1.37
CA ASN A 34 -13.21 0.47 -2.09
C ASN A 34 -14.24 1.57 -2.21
N MET A 35 -13.79 2.80 -2.13
CA MET A 35 -14.61 3.97 -2.41
C MET A 35 -13.86 4.87 -3.39
N MET A 36 -14.49 5.11 -4.55
CA MET A 36 -13.93 6.00 -5.56
C MET A 36 -14.32 7.45 -5.26
N ALA A 37 -13.47 8.37 -5.68
CA ALA A 37 -13.79 9.79 -5.65
C ALA A 37 -14.90 10.09 -6.66
N PRO A 38 -15.57 11.27 -6.53
CA PRO A 38 -16.63 11.66 -7.46
C PRO A 38 -16.19 11.71 -8.93
N ASP A 39 -14.90 11.89 -9.20
CA ASP A 39 -14.39 11.88 -10.57
C ASP A 39 -14.37 10.49 -11.21
N GLY A 40 -14.62 9.43 -10.42
CA GLY A 40 -14.62 8.06 -10.91
C GLY A 40 -13.24 7.52 -11.29
N LYS A 41 -12.18 8.24 -10.97
CA LYS A 41 -10.81 7.88 -11.37
C LYS A 41 -9.89 7.66 -10.18
N ARG A 42 -9.96 8.53 -9.19
CA ARG A 42 -9.09 8.45 -8.02
C ARG A 42 -9.75 7.59 -6.93
N LEU A 43 -8.94 6.81 -6.27
CA LEU A 43 -9.37 6.00 -5.13
C LEU A 43 -9.39 6.88 -3.88
N MET A 44 -10.57 7.06 -3.30
CA MET A 44 -10.70 7.81 -2.05
C MET A 44 -10.34 6.95 -0.85
N HIS A 45 -10.70 5.67 -0.90
CA HIS A 45 -10.39 4.72 0.15
C HIS A 45 -10.36 3.32 -0.42
N GLY A 46 -9.29 2.59 -0.14
CA GLY A 46 -9.19 1.18 -0.48
C GLY A 46 -8.57 0.40 0.66
N GLU A 47 -8.91 -0.86 0.75
CA GLU A 47 -8.39 -1.76 1.76
C GLU A 47 -7.67 -2.95 1.14
N VAL A 48 -6.54 -3.30 1.74
CA VAL A 48 -5.80 -4.51 1.43
C VAL A 48 -5.70 -5.32 2.73
N LEU A 49 -5.96 -6.62 2.63
CA LEU A 49 -5.87 -7.52 3.77
C LEU A 49 -4.85 -8.61 3.46
N LEU A 50 -3.91 -8.79 4.39
CA LEU A 50 -2.93 -9.87 4.33
C LEU A 50 -2.96 -10.58 5.68
N ASP A 51 -3.44 -11.82 5.68
CA ASP A 51 -3.61 -12.60 6.91
C ASP A 51 -4.36 -11.83 8.00
N GLY A 52 -5.42 -11.13 7.61
CA GLY A 52 -6.23 -10.34 8.53
C GLY A 52 -5.66 -8.98 8.91
N HIS A 53 -4.45 -8.68 8.49
CA HIS A 53 -3.84 -7.36 8.72
C HIS A 53 -4.26 -6.40 7.62
N LYS A 54 -4.68 -5.20 8.00
CA LYS A 54 -5.19 -4.20 7.07
C LYS A 54 -4.15 -3.17 6.70
N LEU A 55 -4.22 -2.72 5.46
CA LEU A 55 -3.48 -1.60 4.93
C LEU A 55 -4.46 -0.76 4.14
N PHE A 56 -4.57 0.52 4.44
CA PHE A 56 -5.44 1.43 3.68
C PHE A 56 -4.63 2.16 2.64
N ILE A 57 -5.23 2.40 1.48
CA ILE A 57 -4.58 3.03 0.34
C ILE A 57 -5.54 4.05 -0.26
N SER A 58 -5.02 5.22 -0.59
CA SER A 58 -5.78 6.21 -1.36
C SER A 58 -4.86 6.99 -2.28
N ASP A 59 -5.47 7.61 -3.30
CA ASP A 59 -4.78 8.61 -4.10
C ASP A 59 -4.56 9.88 -3.30
N GLU A 60 -3.67 10.73 -3.78
CA GLU A 60 -3.44 12.05 -3.21
C GLU A 60 -4.57 13.00 -3.62
N PHE A 61 -5.03 13.80 -2.67
CA PHE A 61 -6.03 14.84 -2.90
C PHE A 61 -5.45 16.19 -2.51
N ALA A 62 -5.86 17.23 -3.21
CA ALA A 62 -5.44 18.59 -2.91
C ALA A 62 -6.03 19.05 -1.56
N ASP A 63 -5.39 20.03 -0.94
CA ASP A 63 -5.87 20.60 0.32
C ASP A 63 -7.31 21.11 0.19
N SER A 64 -7.65 21.71 -0.95
CA SER A 64 -9.00 22.17 -1.23
C SER A 64 -10.03 21.07 -1.34
N GLU A 65 -9.58 19.83 -1.53
CA GLU A 65 -10.42 18.63 -1.59
C GLU A 65 -10.44 17.87 -0.26
N GLY A 66 -9.84 18.42 0.78
CA GLY A 66 -9.76 17.78 2.09
C GLY A 66 -8.56 16.86 2.27
N GLY A 67 -7.60 16.89 1.35
CA GLY A 67 -6.38 16.08 1.46
C GLY A 67 -5.46 16.61 2.55
N THR A 68 -5.09 15.71 3.48
CA THR A 68 -4.23 16.07 4.61
C THR A 68 -2.85 15.42 4.53
N CYS A 69 -2.69 14.44 3.66
CA CYS A 69 -1.43 13.73 3.46
C CYS A 69 -1.03 13.79 1.99
N LYS A 70 0.27 13.75 1.75
CA LYS A 70 0.82 13.82 0.41
C LYS A 70 1.58 12.54 0.09
N MET A 71 1.63 12.17 -1.18
CA MET A 71 2.41 11.01 -1.62
C MET A 71 3.91 11.32 -1.59
N PRO A 72 4.76 10.28 -1.51
CA PRO A 72 6.21 10.49 -1.47
C PRO A 72 6.76 11.32 -2.62
N GLU A 73 6.22 11.15 -3.82
CA GLU A 73 6.68 11.90 -5.00
C GLU A 73 6.45 13.41 -4.82
N THR A 74 5.34 13.80 -4.23
CA THR A 74 5.05 15.21 -3.96
C THR A 74 5.98 15.78 -2.90
N LEU A 75 6.30 14.97 -1.87
CA LEU A 75 7.17 15.39 -0.77
C LEU A 75 8.66 15.30 -1.11
N GLY A 76 9.01 14.50 -2.11
CA GLY A 76 10.39 14.25 -2.46
C GLY A 76 11.08 13.24 -1.54
N GLY A 77 10.31 12.42 -0.85
CA GLY A 77 10.85 11.39 0.05
C GLY A 77 9.78 10.81 0.94
N THR A 78 10.16 9.87 1.77
CA THR A 78 9.25 9.23 2.73
C THR A 78 9.95 9.00 4.06
N CYS A 79 9.19 9.05 5.14
CA CYS A 79 9.67 8.74 6.49
C CYS A 79 9.13 7.40 6.99
N THR A 80 8.38 6.68 6.17
CA THR A 80 7.67 5.47 6.60
C THR A 80 8.03 4.31 5.69
N ARG A 81 8.21 3.14 6.29
CA ARG A 81 8.40 1.88 5.59
C ARG A 81 7.40 0.87 6.10
N ILE A 82 6.91 0.03 5.19
CA ILE A 82 6.11 -1.12 5.57
C ILE A 82 7.00 -2.34 5.48
N MET A 83 7.10 -3.08 6.58
CA MET A 83 7.90 -4.30 6.63
C MET A 83 6.97 -5.51 6.55
N LEU A 84 7.25 -6.40 5.62
CA LEU A 84 6.58 -7.67 5.52
C LEU A 84 7.49 -8.76 6.05
N MET A 85 7.01 -9.51 7.05
CA MET A 85 7.69 -10.70 7.52
C MET A 85 7.19 -11.89 6.72
N THR A 86 8.08 -12.64 6.11
CA THR A 86 7.74 -13.77 5.25
C THR A 86 8.78 -14.87 5.37
N ASP A 87 8.36 -16.11 5.12
CA ASP A 87 9.27 -17.26 5.11
C ASP A 87 10.07 -17.37 3.81
N ASP A 88 9.64 -16.68 2.76
CA ASP A 88 10.29 -16.76 1.45
C ASP A 88 10.45 -15.37 0.83
N ALA A 89 11.44 -14.63 1.33
CA ALA A 89 11.72 -13.29 0.86
C ALA A 89 12.10 -13.26 -0.62
N ASP A 90 12.83 -14.27 -1.10
CA ASP A 90 13.25 -14.33 -2.51
C ASP A 90 12.05 -14.38 -3.44
N ALA A 91 11.07 -15.23 -3.15
CA ALA A 91 9.88 -15.34 -3.97
C ALA A 91 9.04 -14.06 -3.96
N VAL A 92 8.91 -13.42 -2.79
CA VAL A 92 8.18 -12.16 -2.67
C VAL A 92 8.85 -11.07 -3.49
N VAL A 93 10.17 -10.95 -3.38
CA VAL A 93 10.93 -9.93 -4.14
C VAL A 93 10.81 -10.18 -5.65
N GLU A 94 10.88 -11.45 -6.10
CA GLU A 94 10.66 -11.77 -7.51
C GLU A 94 9.30 -11.27 -8.01
N ARG A 95 8.25 -11.55 -7.27
CA ARG A 95 6.90 -11.10 -7.65
C ARG A 95 6.79 -9.58 -7.65
N ALA A 96 7.41 -8.93 -6.66
CA ALA A 96 7.39 -7.48 -6.56
C ALA A 96 8.09 -6.84 -7.75
N VAL A 97 9.25 -7.35 -8.12
CA VAL A 97 10.00 -6.85 -9.28
C VAL A 97 9.20 -7.05 -10.57
N ALA A 98 8.58 -8.22 -10.72
CA ALA A 98 7.73 -8.49 -11.87
C ALA A 98 6.55 -7.51 -11.94
N GLY A 99 6.08 -7.02 -10.81
CA GLY A 99 5.02 -6.02 -10.72
C GLY A 99 5.48 -4.57 -10.79
N GLY A 100 6.78 -4.34 -10.99
CA GLY A 100 7.32 -2.99 -11.17
C GLY A 100 8.11 -2.42 -10.00
N ALA A 101 8.29 -3.17 -8.93
CA ALA A 101 9.07 -2.72 -7.79
C ALA A 101 10.57 -2.67 -8.13
N ARG A 102 11.27 -1.79 -7.44
CA ARG A 102 12.71 -1.64 -7.58
C ARG A 102 13.41 -2.17 -6.33
N VAL A 103 14.43 -3.00 -6.53
CA VAL A 103 15.26 -3.48 -5.43
C VAL A 103 16.23 -2.38 -5.04
N VAL A 104 16.10 -1.88 -3.81
CA VAL A 104 17.02 -0.88 -3.27
C VAL A 104 18.20 -1.56 -2.59
N MET A 105 17.92 -2.69 -1.93
CA MET A 105 18.94 -3.50 -1.27
C MET A 105 18.65 -4.97 -1.58
N PRO A 106 19.62 -5.73 -2.13
CA PRO A 106 19.38 -7.13 -2.46
C PRO A 106 19.02 -7.97 -1.23
N VAL A 107 18.28 -9.04 -1.47
CA VAL A 107 18.00 -10.02 -0.41
C VAL A 107 19.31 -10.66 0.01
N GLN A 108 19.55 -10.70 1.31
CA GLN A 108 20.77 -11.28 1.87
C GLN A 108 20.52 -11.73 3.30
N ASP A 109 21.33 -12.66 3.76
CA ASP A 109 21.28 -13.08 5.15
C ASP A 109 21.86 -11.98 6.02
N MET A 110 21.07 -11.51 6.97
CA MET A 110 21.46 -10.42 7.86
C MET A 110 21.94 -10.93 9.22
N PHE A 111 21.49 -12.13 9.59
CA PHE A 111 21.80 -12.71 10.90
C PHE A 111 22.20 -14.17 10.80
#